data_11c0eccbf8701db795f5fff7265ae4d6
#
_entry.id   11c0eccbf8701db795f5fff7265ae4d6
#
_cell.length_a   1.000
_cell.length_b   1.000
_cell.length_c   1.000
_cell.angle_alpha   90.00
_cell.angle_beta   90.00
_cell.angle_gamma   90.00
#
_symmetry.space_group_name_H-M   'P 1'
#
loop_
_entity.id
_entity.type
_entity.pdbx_description
1 polymer ?
#
loop_
_entity_poly.entity_id
_entity_poly.type
_entity_poly.pdbx_seq_one_letter_code
_entity_poly.pdbx_strand_id
1 'polypeptide(L)'
;MSAGEARSDARTPVTVFCGFLGAGKTTLLRHLLSQAATVRADGGAARWAAVVNDVAAVNIDGVVVSSDNATRASLGAEGAAEVVELGNGCVCCSGADDLGEAIARLAASDRYEHIWVETSGVADPRGVATLFTRKNPFGKTLSDFARLAALVTVIDVVAFAREAAKAAEARRAAVGGGERPVFELMVEQVECADVVVLNQCDRATETGGEIARAEELVAGLNSRAEIVKTERGQLAAEFFTGRARFDAAATLSSARWIREMNRVAATPIGGAAVLRPRPVATRAYHERKYGITSFVYRAREPFDAARLNALFAGGLPGVLRAKGFFWTTRSPDEMGFVSLAGGVVRWETLSVWWAARIASGRARMEDRPPSVVAHWAEPHGDRRQEIVLIGVGLDEETLSAALDACLVR
;
A
#
# COMPACT_ATOMS: atom_id res chain seq x y z
N MET A 1 8.56 38.68 -15.43
CA MET A 1 9.35 37.45 -15.23
C MET A 1 8.36 36.31 -15.25
N SER A 2 8.43 35.51 -16.30
CA SER A 2 7.44 34.51 -16.76
C SER A 2 7.28 33.40 -15.72
N ALA A 3 6.04 33.17 -15.29
CA ALA A 3 5.64 31.96 -14.61
C ALA A 3 5.73 30.81 -15.65
N GLY A 4 6.63 29.85 -15.42
CA GLY A 4 6.73 28.67 -16.27
C GLY A 4 5.46 27.86 -16.17
N GLU A 5 4.69 27.82 -17.24
CA GLU A 5 3.61 26.87 -17.45
C GLU A 5 4.21 25.46 -17.32
N ALA A 6 3.80 24.73 -16.28
CA ALA A 6 4.07 23.33 -16.16
C ALA A 6 3.47 22.64 -17.39
N ARG A 7 4.30 22.14 -18.30
CA ARG A 7 3.86 21.32 -19.43
C ARG A 7 2.99 20.21 -18.85
N SER A 8 1.73 20.17 -19.21
CA SER A 8 0.83 19.08 -18.84
C SER A 8 1.45 17.78 -19.36
N ASP A 9 1.63 16.82 -18.47
CA ASP A 9 2.10 15.49 -18.84
C ASP A 9 1.08 14.87 -19.81
N ALA A 10 1.45 14.74 -21.07
CA ALA A 10 0.54 14.32 -22.15
C ALA A 10 0.17 12.82 -22.09
N ARG A 11 0.80 12.05 -21.18
CA ARG A 11 0.52 10.61 -21.05
C ARG A 11 -0.86 10.37 -20.44
N THR A 12 -1.56 9.36 -20.97
CA THR A 12 -2.88 8.98 -20.46
C THR A 12 -2.84 8.62 -18.98
N PRO A 13 -3.61 9.28 -18.13
CA PRO A 13 -3.68 8.99 -16.71
C PRO A 13 -4.40 7.67 -16.43
N VAL A 14 -3.87 6.90 -15.48
CA VAL A 14 -4.41 5.62 -15.03
C VAL A 14 -4.73 5.71 -13.54
N THR A 15 -5.97 5.40 -13.17
CA THR A 15 -6.37 5.23 -11.76
C THR A 15 -6.65 3.76 -11.49
N VAL A 16 -6.02 3.22 -10.44
CA VAL A 16 -6.13 1.80 -10.08
C VAL A 16 -6.93 1.64 -8.80
N PHE A 17 -8.00 0.85 -8.86
CA PHE A 17 -8.85 0.49 -7.73
C PHE A 17 -8.42 -0.87 -7.18
N CYS A 18 -7.95 -0.85 -5.94
CA CYS A 18 -7.68 -2.01 -5.10
C CYS A 18 -8.69 -2.08 -3.96
N GLY A 19 -8.67 -3.14 -3.21
CA GLY A 19 -9.56 -3.33 -2.05
C GLY A 19 -10.08 -4.76 -2.00
N PHE A 20 -10.40 -5.23 -0.81
CA PHE A 20 -10.82 -6.62 -0.59
C PHE A 20 -12.11 -6.98 -1.33
N LEU A 21 -12.39 -8.27 -1.44
CA LEU A 21 -13.62 -8.79 -2.06
C LEU A 21 -14.87 -8.20 -1.38
N GLY A 22 -15.84 -7.76 -2.17
CA GLY A 22 -17.08 -7.16 -1.66
C GLY A 22 -16.98 -5.71 -1.19
N ALA A 23 -15.80 -5.06 -1.24
CA ALA A 23 -15.63 -3.66 -0.82
C ALA A 23 -16.40 -2.66 -1.71
N GLY A 24 -16.85 -3.07 -2.89
CA GLY A 24 -17.64 -2.25 -3.81
C GLY A 24 -16.82 -1.56 -4.90
N LYS A 25 -15.64 -2.10 -5.26
CA LYS A 25 -14.79 -1.59 -6.35
C LYS A 25 -15.57 -1.49 -7.67
N THR A 26 -16.17 -2.60 -8.09
CA THR A 26 -16.96 -2.69 -9.32
C THR A 26 -18.15 -1.72 -9.30
N THR A 27 -18.81 -1.57 -8.16
CA THR A 27 -19.92 -0.62 -7.99
C THR A 27 -19.46 0.83 -8.17
N LEU A 28 -18.33 1.18 -7.55
CA LEU A 28 -17.70 2.49 -7.73
C LEU A 28 -17.31 2.72 -9.20
N LEU A 29 -16.62 1.75 -9.82
CA LEU A 29 -16.22 1.85 -11.22
C LEU A 29 -17.41 2.03 -12.16
N ARG A 30 -18.49 1.26 -11.98
CA ARG A 30 -19.73 1.43 -12.73
C ARG A 30 -20.31 2.82 -12.59
N HIS A 31 -20.35 3.33 -11.35
CA HIS A 31 -20.85 4.68 -11.10
C HIS A 31 -19.99 5.75 -11.79
N LEU A 32 -18.66 5.60 -11.77
CA LEU A 32 -17.76 6.52 -12.48
C LEU A 32 -17.96 6.46 -13.99
N LEU A 33 -17.99 5.27 -14.58
CA LEU A 33 -18.20 5.09 -16.03
C LEU A 33 -19.55 5.63 -16.50
N SER A 34 -20.61 5.56 -15.68
CA SER A 34 -21.92 6.13 -16.02
C SER A 34 -21.91 7.67 -16.14
N GLN A 35 -20.91 8.33 -15.58
CA GLN A 35 -20.74 9.78 -15.65
C GLN A 35 -20.01 10.24 -16.93
N ALA A 36 -19.48 9.31 -17.75
CA ALA A 36 -18.69 9.66 -18.95
C ALA A 36 -19.42 10.60 -19.91
N ALA A 37 -20.74 10.47 -20.01
CA ALA A 37 -21.57 11.29 -20.88
C ALA A 37 -21.68 12.77 -20.43
N THR A 38 -21.35 13.09 -19.17
CA THR A 38 -21.64 14.39 -18.55
C THR A 38 -20.44 15.16 -18.04
N VAL A 39 -19.23 14.55 -18.07
CA VAL A 39 -18.06 15.10 -17.35
C VAL A 39 -17.30 16.20 -18.10
N ARG A 40 -17.49 16.37 -19.42
CA ARG A 40 -16.75 17.40 -20.15
C ARG A 40 -17.38 18.78 -20.05
N ALA A 41 -16.55 19.78 -19.76
CA ALA A 41 -16.96 21.18 -19.69
C ALA A 41 -17.44 21.76 -21.05
N ASP A 42 -17.01 21.14 -22.18
CA ASP A 42 -17.42 21.51 -23.53
C ASP A 42 -18.73 20.84 -23.99
N GLY A 43 -19.40 20.08 -23.11
CA GLY A 43 -20.63 19.34 -23.40
C GLY A 43 -20.40 18.03 -24.18
N GLY A 44 -19.17 17.63 -24.44
CA GLY A 44 -18.82 16.34 -25.05
C GLY A 44 -18.76 15.21 -24.01
N ALA A 45 -18.93 13.96 -24.47
CA ALA A 45 -18.71 12.80 -23.62
C ALA A 45 -17.22 12.60 -23.34
N ALA A 46 -16.89 12.23 -22.10
CA ALA A 46 -15.53 11.86 -21.74
C ALA A 46 -15.16 10.52 -22.40
N ARG A 47 -13.94 10.44 -22.94
CA ARG A 47 -13.43 9.23 -23.59
C ARG A 47 -12.62 8.43 -22.55
N TRP A 48 -13.24 7.47 -21.93
CA TRP A 48 -12.62 6.64 -20.90
C TRP A 48 -12.52 5.20 -21.34
N ALA A 49 -11.49 4.51 -20.86
CA ALA A 49 -11.39 3.06 -20.93
C ALA A 49 -11.34 2.47 -19.51
N ALA A 50 -11.79 1.24 -19.37
CA ALA A 50 -11.66 0.48 -18.13
C ALA A 50 -11.03 -0.88 -18.40
N VAL A 51 -10.17 -1.33 -17.49
CA VAL A 51 -9.60 -2.68 -17.47
C VAL A 51 -10.11 -3.37 -16.21
N VAL A 52 -10.80 -4.48 -16.37
CA VAL A 52 -11.49 -5.17 -15.27
C VAL A 52 -11.20 -6.67 -15.28
N ASN A 53 -11.35 -7.29 -14.11
CA ASN A 53 -11.16 -8.73 -13.94
C ASN A 53 -12.40 -9.55 -14.31
N ASP A 54 -13.59 -8.96 -14.24
CA ASP A 54 -14.89 -9.58 -14.53
C ASP A 54 -15.83 -8.55 -15.17
N VAL A 55 -15.98 -8.65 -16.47
CA VAL A 55 -16.86 -7.77 -17.26
C VAL A 55 -18.34 -7.97 -16.95
N ALA A 56 -18.75 -9.19 -16.60
CA ALA A 56 -20.14 -9.44 -16.27
C ALA A 56 -20.64 -8.63 -15.09
N ALA A 57 -19.74 -8.23 -14.18
CA ALA A 57 -20.04 -7.35 -13.06
C ALA A 57 -20.16 -5.87 -13.44
N VAL A 58 -19.71 -5.46 -14.63
CA VAL A 58 -19.63 -4.05 -15.09
C VAL A 58 -20.75 -3.73 -16.11
N ASN A 59 -21.86 -4.42 -16.11
CA ASN A 59 -22.94 -4.18 -17.08
C ASN A 59 -23.50 -2.75 -16.96
N ILE A 60 -23.25 -1.93 -17.97
CA ILE A 60 -23.71 -0.53 -18.09
C ILE A 60 -24.25 -0.33 -19.50
N ASP A 61 -25.44 0.26 -19.63
CA ASP A 61 -25.99 0.63 -20.93
C ASP A 61 -25.08 1.61 -21.66
N GLY A 62 -24.68 1.27 -22.90
CA GLY A 62 -23.80 2.10 -23.71
C GLY A 62 -22.29 1.87 -23.53
N VAL A 63 -21.86 0.91 -22.71
CA VAL A 63 -20.45 0.52 -22.57
C VAL A 63 -20.09 -0.56 -23.60
N VAL A 64 -19.00 -0.34 -24.32
CA VAL A 64 -18.44 -1.33 -25.25
C VAL A 64 -17.52 -2.28 -24.48
N VAL A 65 -17.82 -3.57 -24.56
CA VAL A 65 -16.99 -4.64 -23.95
C VAL A 65 -16.08 -5.23 -25.02
N SER A 66 -14.76 -5.20 -24.82
CA SER A 66 -13.81 -5.92 -25.66
C SER A 66 -13.11 -7.02 -24.86
N SER A 67 -13.19 -8.27 -25.32
CA SER A 67 -12.44 -9.40 -24.78
C SER A 67 -11.27 -9.74 -25.69
N ASP A 68 -10.08 -10.00 -25.12
CA ASP A 68 -8.83 -10.23 -25.86
C ASP A 68 -8.82 -11.48 -26.76
N ASN A 69 -9.82 -12.35 -26.69
CA ASN A 69 -9.84 -13.61 -27.43
C ASN A 69 -10.83 -13.75 -28.58
N ALA A 70 -11.57 -12.74 -28.92
CA ALA A 70 -12.33 -12.74 -30.18
C ALA A 70 -12.91 -11.38 -30.51
N THR A 71 -12.38 -10.76 -31.54
CA THR A 71 -13.09 -10.08 -32.62
C THR A 71 -14.46 -9.47 -32.27
N ARG A 72 -14.49 -8.15 -32.34
CA ARG A 72 -15.60 -7.22 -32.49
C ARG A 72 -15.96 -6.38 -31.29
N ALA A 73 -15.32 -5.19 -31.31
CA ALA A 73 -15.99 -4.00 -30.84
C ALA A 73 -17.33 -3.85 -31.59
N SER A 74 -18.45 -4.00 -30.92
CA SER A 74 -19.68 -3.41 -31.39
C SER A 74 -19.62 -1.95 -31.03
N LEU A 75 -19.43 -1.11 -32.03
CA LEU A 75 -19.49 0.35 -31.92
C LEU A 75 -20.87 0.75 -31.40
N GLY A 76 -20.99 0.92 -30.09
CA GLY A 76 -22.05 1.71 -29.49
C GLY A 76 -21.80 3.19 -29.80
N ALA A 77 -22.84 4.01 -29.70
CA ALA A 77 -22.89 5.43 -30.04
C ALA A 77 -21.62 6.20 -29.57
N GLU A 78 -21.22 7.20 -30.33
CA GLU A 78 -20.13 8.12 -30.04
C GLU A 78 -20.17 8.57 -28.59
N GLY A 79 -19.13 8.22 -27.80
CA GLY A 79 -19.00 8.64 -26.41
C GLY A 79 -19.08 7.54 -25.33
N ALA A 80 -19.22 6.27 -25.71
CA ALA A 80 -19.23 5.16 -24.74
C ALA A 80 -17.84 4.84 -24.21
N ALA A 81 -17.73 4.54 -22.92
CA ALA A 81 -16.52 4.02 -22.31
C ALA A 81 -16.21 2.61 -22.86
N GLU A 82 -14.94 2.33 -23.16
CA GLU A 82 -14.50 0.98 -23.56
C GLU A 82 -14.12 0.18 -22.30
N VAL A 83 -14.60 -1.07 -22.21
CA VAL A 83 -14.23 -1.99 -21.12
C VAL A 83 -13.49 -3.20 -21.68
N VAL A 84 -12.29 -3.45 -21.16
CA VAL A 84 -11.42 -4.57 -21.52
C VAL A 84 -11.39 -5.56 -20.36
N GLU A 85 -11.70 -6.82 -20.64
CA GLU A 85 -11.56 -7.91 -19.67
C GLU A 85 -10.18 -8.51 -19.72
N LEU A 86 -9.57 -8.71 -18.55
CA LEU A 86 -8.34 -9.49 -18.45
C LEU A 86 -8.68 -10.98 -18.47
N GLY A 87 -8.08 -11.72 -19.38
CA GLY A 87 -8.20 -13.18 -19.42
C GLY A 87 -7.79 -13.85 -18.11
N ASN A 88 -8.43 -14.93 -17.75
CA ASN A 88 -8.33 -15.68 -16.50
C ASN A 88 -6.89 -15.81 -15.94
N GLY A 89 -6.51 -14.96 -14.99
CA GLY A 89 -5.25 -15.06 -14.25
C GLY A 89 -5.20 -14.09 -13.08
N CYS A 90 -4.89 -14.59 -11.88
CA CYS A 90 -4.60 -13.71 -10.75
C CYS A 90 -3.46 -12.74 -11.13
N VAL A 91 -3.64 -11.46 -10.90
CA VAL A 91 -2.63 -10.37 -11.03
C VAL A 91 -1.31 -10.69 -10.27
N CYS A 92 -1.27 -11.80 -9.53
CA CYS A 92 -0.14 -12.17 -8.67
C CYS A 92 1.10 -12.69 -9.41
N CYS A 93 1.00 -13.36 -10.58
CA CYS A 93 2.17 -13.97 -11.23
C CYS A 93 2.17 -13.92 -12.77
N SER A 94 1.06 -14.18 -13.47
CA SER A 94 0.97 -14.13 -14.93
C SER A 94 0.10 -12.97 -15.43
N GLY A 95 -0.91 -12.55 -14.66
CA GLY A 95 -1.82 -11.48 -15.04
C GLY A 95 -1.25 -10.05 -14.88
N ALA A 96 -0.06 -9.90 -14.29
CA ALA A 96 0.58 -8.60 -14.17
C ALA A 96 1.10 -8.09 -15.53
N ASP A 97 1.63 -8.99 -16.36
CA ASP A 97 2.12 -8.66 -17.69
C ASP A 97 0.94 -8.38 -18.62
N ASP A 98 -0.15 -9.16 -18.54
CA ASP A 98 -1.39 -8.95 -19.29
C ASP A 98 -2.02 -7.59 -18.97
N LEU A 99 -2.05 -7.20 -17.68
CA LEU A 99 -2.53 -5.88 -17.26
C LEU A 99 -1.65 -4.76 -17.83
N GLY A 100 -0.33 -4.92 -17.79
CA GLY A 100 0.61 -3.95 -18.34
C GLY A 100 0.42 -3.77 -19.84
N GLU A 101 0.24 -4.86 -20.59
CA GLU A 101 -0.01 -4.85 -22.03
C GLU A 101 -1.35 -4.20 -22.39
N ALA A 102 -2.42 -4.52 -21.64
CA ALA A 102 -3.73 -3.91 -21.86
C ALA A 102 -3.68 -2.38 -21.66
N ILE A 103 -3.06 -1.91 -20.57
CA ILE A 103 -2.90 -0.47 -20.31
C ILE A 103 -2.04 0.18 -21.40
N ALA A 104 -0.91 -0.44 -21.81
CA ALA A 104 -0.02 0.11 -22.82
C ALA A 104 -0.74 0.24 -24.17
N ARG A 105 -1.52 -0.79 -24.57
CA ARG A 105 -2.32 -0.78 -25.81
C ARG A 105 -3.37 0.34 -25.80
N LEU A 106 -4.12 0.49 -24.71
CA LEU A 106 -5.12 1.54 -24.58
C LEU A 106 -4.48 2.94 -24.60
N ALA A 107 -3.40 3.14 -23.88
CA ALA A 107 -2.68 4.42 -23.85
C ALA A 107 -2.07 4.77 -25.21
N ALA A 108 -1.49 3.79 -25.91
CA ALA A 108 -0.90 4.01 -27.23
C ALA A 108 -1.93 4.34 -28.34
N SER A 109 -3.22 4.06 -28.12
CA SER A 109 -4.26 4.40 -29.08
C SER A 109 -4.57 5.90 -29.16
N ASP A 110 -4.14 6.69 -28.18
CA ASP A 110 -4.43 8.14 -28.02
C ASP A 110 -5.93 8.50 -28.08
N ARG A 111 -6.77 7.51 -27.79
CA ARG A 111 -8.24 7.65 -27.86
C ARG A 111 -8.85 8.07 -26.54
N TYR A 112 -8.17 7.78 -25.41
CA TYR A 112 -8.75 7.88 -24.08
C TYR A 112 -8.08 8.96 -23.24
N GLU A 113 -8.91 9.70 -22.52
CA GLU A 113 -8.51 10.78 -21.61
C GLU A 113 -8.18 10.23 -20.22
N HIS A 114 -8.67 9.03 -19.90
CA HIS A 114 -8.43 8.33 -18.63
C HIS A 114 -8.63 6.83 -18.77
N ILE A 115 -7.81 6.06 -18.07
CA ILE A 115 -7.93 4.60 -17.96
C ILE A 115 -8.21 4.25 -16.51
N TRP A 116 -9.32 3.57 -16.28
CA TRP A 116 -9.71 3.03 -14.99
C TRP A 116 -9.31 1.56 -14.91
N VAL A 117 -8.71 1.14 -13.81
CA VAL A 117 -8.29 -0.25 -13.62
C VAL A 117 -8.89 -0.79 -12.33
N GLU A 118 -9.60 -1.92 -12.42
CA GLU A 118 -10.04 -2.67 -11.25
C GLU A 118 -9.19 -3.91 -11.10
N THR A 119 -8.51 -4.04 -9.95
CA THR A 119 -7.74 -5.24 -9.62
C THR A 119 -8.58 -6.27 -8.87
N SER A 120 -8.12 -7.52 -8.83
CA SER A 120 -8.72 -8.54 -7.98
C SER A 120 -8.70 -8.13 -6.50
N GLY A 121 -9.65 -8.65 -5.71
CA GLY A 121 -9.75 -8.32 -4.28
C GLY A 121 -8.55 -8.74 -3.43
N VAL A 122 -7.67 -9.56 -3.97
CA VAL A 122 -6.46 -10.06 -3.30
C VAL A 122 -5.16 -9.50 -3.89
N ALA A 123 -5.26 -8.55 -4.83
CA ALA A 123 -4.08 -7.95 -5.47
C ALA A 123 -3.24 -7.11 -4.48
N ASP A 124 -1.92 -7.22 -4.60
CA ASP A 124 -0.97 -6.32 -3.93
C ASP A 124 -0.83 -5.02 -4.76
N PRO A 125 -1.23 -3.86 -4.22
CA PRO A 125 -1.10 -2.59 -4.93
C PRO A 125 0.35 -2.23 -5.31
N ARG A 126 1.34 -2.72 -4.54
CA ARG A 126 2.77 -2.50 -4.85
C ARG A 126 3.17 -3.20 -6.14
N GLY A 127 2.63 -4.40 -6.38
CA GLY A 127 2.83 -5.12 -7.63
C GLY A 127 2.36 -4.29 -8.83
N VAL A 128 1.19 -3.68 -8.72
CA VAL A 128 0.65 -2.80 -9.78
C VAL A 128 1.50 -1.54 -9.96
N ALA A 129 1.91 -0.86 -8.88
CA ALA A 129 2.79 0.30 -8.97
C ALA A 129 4.15 -0.05 -9.62
N THR A 130 4.67 -1.25 -9.35
CA THR A 130 5.92 -1.73 -9.92
C THR A 130 5.84 -1.91 -11.44
N LEU A 131 4.66 -2.24 -12.00
CA LEU A 131 4.49 -2.33 -13.47
C LEU A 131 4.84 -1.03 -14.18
N PHE A 132 4.57 0.11 -13.55
CA PHE A 132 4.89 1.42 -14.12
C PHE A 132 6.39 1.75 -14.12
N THR A 133 7.18 1.09 -13.29
CA THR A 133 8.62 1.35 -13.13
C THR A 133 9.51 0.21 -13.64
N ARG A 134 8.98 -1.01 -13.74
CA ARG A 134 9.71 -2.19 -14.23
C ARG A 134 9.97 -2.07 -15.74
N LYS A 135 11.23 -2.22 -16.13
CA LYS A 135 11.61 -2.27 -17.56
C LYS A 135 11.23 -3.62 -18.16
N ASN A 136 10.63 -3.57 -19.33
CA ASN A 136 10.41 -4.75 -20.17
C ASN A 136 11.72 -5.18 -20.86
N PRO A 137 11.74 -6.33 -21.59
CA PRO A 137 12.94 -6.79 -22.33
C PRO A 137 13.49 -5.77 -23.34
N PHE A 138 12.69 -4.81 -23.80
CA PHE A 138 13.08 -3.74 -24.70
C PHE A 138 13.55 -2.46 -23.98
N GLY A 139 13.69 -2.51 -22.65
CA GLY A 139 14.12 -1.39 -21.82
C GLY A 139 13.07 -0.31 -21.56
N LYS A 140 11.82 -0.50 -22.02
CA LYS A 140 10.70 0.41 -21.80
C LYS A 140 9.94 0.07 -20.54
N THR A 141 9.32 1.07 -19.93
CA THR A 141 8.43 0.95 -18.78
C THR A 141 6.99 1.27 -19.18
N LEU A 142 6.01 0.87 -18.40
CA LEU A 142 4.63 1.30 -18.64
C LEU A 142 4.48 2.82 -18.50
N SER A 143 5.32 3.45 -17.68
CA SER A 143 5.38 4.91 -17.55
C SER A 143 5.82 5.64 -18.83
N ASP A 144 6.37 4.95 -19.82
CA ASP A 144 6.68 5.57 -21.14
C ASP A 144 5.40 5.83 -21.96
N PHE A 145 4.30 5.14 -21.66
CA PHE A 145 3.04 5.22 -22.40
C PHE A 145 1.91 5.86 -21.59
N ALA A 146 1.82 5.54 -20.32
CA ALA A 146 0.77 5.98 -19.42
C ALA A 146 1.36 6.52 -18.12
N ARG A 147 0.64 7.35 -17.37
CA ARG A 147 1.03 7.77 -16.03
C ARG A 147 0.08 7.23 -14.99
N LEU A 148 0.60 6.64 -13.93
CA LEU A 148 -0.23 6.28 -12.78
C LEU A 148 -0.68 7.58 -12.09
N ALA A 149 -1.99 7.82 -12.07
CA ALA A 149 -2.58 9.02 -11.48
C ALA A 149 -2.88 8.85 -10.00
N ALA A 150 -3.40 7.67 -9.61
CA ALA A 150 -3.65 7.33 -8.21
C ALA A 150 -3.77 5.82 -8.02
N LEU A 151 -3.32 5.35 -6.84
CA LEU A 151 -3.70 4.06 -6.26
C LEU A 151 -4.83 4.31 -5.26
N VAL A 152 -5.98 3.72 -5.49
CA VAL A 152 -7.19 3.89 -4.69
C VAL A 152 -7.52 2.58 -4.00
N THR A 153 -7.63 2.59 -2.68
CA THR A 153 -8.10 1.42 -1.93
C THR A 153 -9.54 1.64 -1.48
N VAL A 154 -10.44 0.76 -1.91
CA VAL A 154 -11.84 0.77 -1.50
C VAL A 154 -12.03 -0.18 -0.31
N ILE A 155 -12.67 0.31 0.74
CA ILE A 155 -12.91 -0.40 2.00
C ILE A 155 -14.41 -0.42 2.30
N ASP A 156 -14.98 -1.61 2.54
CA ASP A 156 -16.24 -1.75 3.27
C ASP A 156 -15.97 -1.43 4.74
N VAL A 157 -16.53 -0.33 5.25
CA VAL A 157 -16.24 0.16 6.62
C VAL A 157 -16.65 -0.85 7.69
N VAL A 158 -17.76 -1.57 7.49
CA VAL A 158 -18.29 -2.57 8.44
C VAL A 158 -17.39 -3.82 8.43
N ALA A 159 -17.06 -4.32 7.25
CA ALA A 159 -16.18 -5.47 7.11
C ALA A 159 -14.77 -5.19 7.66
N PHE A 160 -14.21 -4.02 7.37
CA PHE A 160 -12.87 -3.64 7.84
C PHE A 160 -12.80 -3.53 9.36
N ALA A 161 -13.79 -2.88 10.00
CA ALA A 161 -13.85 -2.77 11.43
C ALA A 161 -14.02 -4.16 12.11
N ARG A 162 -14.87 -5.02 11.51
CA ARG A 162 -15.08 -6.39 11.98
C ARG A 162 -13.82 -7.25 11.88
N GLU A 163 -13.12 -7.22 10.75
CA GLU A 163 -11.89 -8.00 10.58
C GLU A 163 -10.75 -7.48 11.46
N ALA A 164 -10.70 -6.17 11.73
CA ALA A 164 -9.79 -5.60 12.72
C ALA A 164 -10.08 -6.11 14.16
N ALA A 165 -11.36 -6.19 14.52
CA ALA A 165 -11.76 -6.72 15.83
C ALA A 165 -11.42 -8.20 15.97
N LYS A 166 -11.74 -9.03 14.95
CA LYS A 166 -11.37 -10.45 14.93
C LYS A 166 -9.87 -10.66 15.03
N ALA A 167 -9.08 -9.86 14.32
CA ALA A 167 -7.62 -9.94 14.38
C ALA A 167 -7.09 -9.59 15.78
N ALA A 168 -7.72 -8.65 16.47
CA ALA A 168 -7.40 -8.31 17.86
C ALA A 168 -7.80 -9.43 18.86
N GLU A 169 -8.88 -10.17 18.60
CA GLU A 169 -9.31 -11.32 19.41
C GLU A 169 -8.45 -12.56 19.15
N ALA A 170 -8.12 -12.85 17.88
CA ALA A 170 -7.28 -13.98 17.49
C ALA A 170 -5.86 -13.89 18.10
N ARG A 171 -5.37 -12.69 18.39
CA ARG A 171 -4.14 -12.44 19.15
C ARG A 171 -4.11 -13.17 20.51
N ARG A 172 -5.27 -13.33 21.13
CA ARG A 172 -5.39 -13.99 22.44
C ARG A 172 -5.39 -15.52 22.35
N ALA A 173 -5.53 -16.07 21.14
CA ALA A 173 -5.84 -17.50 20.97
C ALA A 173 -4.80 -18.33 20.21
N ALA A 174 -3.84 -17.78 19.45
CA ALA A 174 -3.04 -18.62 18.54
C ALA A 174 -1.58 -18.20 18.33
N VAL A 175 -0.72 -19.17 18.55
CA VAL A 175 0.62 -19.32 18.00
C VAL A 175 0.50 -20.40 16.91
N GLY A 176 0.76 -20.09 15.62
CA GLY A 176 0.86 -21.12 14.59
C GLY A 176 0.54 -20.63 13.18
N GLY A 177 1.43 -20.94 12.23
CA GLY A 177 1.28 -20.59 10.82
C GLY A 177 0.00 -21.15 10.22
N GLY A 178 -0.75 -20.29 9.53
CA GLY A 178 -1.97 -20.55 8.81
C GLY A 178 -2.06 -19.66 7.57
N GLU A 179 -3.17 -19.74 6.85
CA GLU A 179 -3.48 -18.88 5.71
C GLU A 179 -3.32 -17.40 6.06
N ARG A 180 -2.93 -16.60 5.08
CA ARG A 180 -2.72 -15.14 5.25
C ARG A 180 -4.03 -14.49 5.73
N PRO A 181 -4.04 -13.89 6.93
CA PRO A 181 -5.28 -13.33 7.46
C PRO A 181 -5.83 -12.22 6.57
N VAL A 182 -7.13 -12.21 6.37
CA VAL A 182 -7.84 -11.22 5.55
C VAL A 182 -7.48 -9.78 5.95
N PHE A 183 -7.42 -9.51 7.24
CA PHE A 183 -7.10 -8.18 7.75
C PHE A 183 -5.67 -7.72 7.37
N GLU A 184 -4.70 -8.63 7.32
CA GLU A 184 -3.34 -8.28 6.90
C GLU A 184 -3.31 -7.81 5.45
N LEU A 185 -4.04 -8.49 4.55
CA LEU A 185 -4.16 -8.09 3.17
C LEU A 185 -4.83 -6.71 3.04
N MET A 186 -5.92 -6.47 3.78
CA MET A 186 -6.58 -5.15 3.80
C MET A 186 -5.63 -4.04 4.28
N VAL A 187 -4.82 -4.32 5.31
CA VAL A 187 -3.80 -3.38 5.81
C VAL A 187 -2.77 -3.04 4.74
N GLU A 188 -2.25 -4.02 4.01
CA GLU A 188 -1.28 -3.77 2.96
C GLU A 188 -1.85 -2.94 1.81
N GLN A 189 -3.13 -3.16 1.47
CA GLN A 189 -3.82 -2.36 0.47
C GLN A 189 -3.97 -0.89 0.93
N VAL A 190 -4.25 -0.65 2.21
CA VAL A 190 -4.31 0.70 2.79
C VAL A 190 -2.94 1.37 2.82
N GLU A 191 -1.89 0.64 3.21
CA GLU A 191 -0.52 1.19 3.34
C GLU A 191 0.01 1.81 2.04
N CYS A 192 -0.42 1.31 0.88
CA CYS A 192 0.04 1.76 -0.43
C CYS A 192 -0.86 2.80 -1.10
N ALA A 193 -2.06 3.04 -0.57
CA ALA A 193 -3.05 3.89 -1.20
C ALA A 193 -2.66 5.38 -1.22
N ASP A 194 -2.97 6.07 -2.32
CA ASP A 194 -3.00 7.53 -2.39
C ASP A 194 -4.34 8.08 -1.90
N VAL A 195 -5.41 7.30 -2.15
CA VAL A 195 -6.77 7.58 -1.70
C VAL A 195 -7.35 6.32 -1.06
N VAL A 196 -8.00 6.47 0.08
CA VAL A 196 -8.82 5.42 0.69
C VAL A 196 -10.28 5.84 0.64
N VAL A 197 -11.07 5.05 -0.09
CA VAL A 197 -12.52 5.21 -0.17
C VAL A 197 -13.17 4.36 0.91
N LEU A 198 -13.69 4.99 1.94
CA LEU A 198 -14.53 4.36 2.95
C LEU A 198 -15.94 4.22 2.38
N ASN A 199 -16.24 3.05 1.86
CA ASN A 199 -17.49 2.74 1.19
C ASN A 199 -18.47 2.01 2.11
N GLN A 200 -19.73 1.94 1.70
CA GLN A 200 -20.83 1.32 2.42
C GLN A 200 -21.09 1.98 3.80
N CYS A 201 -20.90 3.30 3.87
CA CYS A 201 -21.17 4.07 5.09
C CYS A 201 -22.64 4.01 5.50
N ASP A 202 -23.56 3.77 4.53
CA ASP A 202 -24.99 3.52 4.75
C ASP A 202 -25.29 2.23 5.55
N ARG A 203 -24.32 1.30 5.64
CA ARG A 203 -24.46 0.03 6.38
C ARG A 203 -23.86 0.09 7.78
N ALA A 204 -23.15 1.16 8.10
CA ALA A 204 -22.63 1.35 9.44
C ALA A 204 -23.76 1.56 10.45
N THR A 205 -23.53 1.21 11.71
CA THR A 205 -24.52 1.43 12.78
C THR A 205 -24.84 2.92 12.94
N GLU A 206 -26.02 3.25 13.46
CA GLU A 206 -26.45 4.64 13.69
C GLU A 206 -25.47 5.44 14.56
N THR A 207 -24.72 4.77 15.42
CA THR A 207 -23.66 5.39 16.23
C THR A 207 -22.40 5.75 15.41
N GLY A 208 -22.27 5.24 14.15
CA GLY A 208 -21.12 5.49 13.27
C GLY A 208 -19.79 4.96 13.80
N GLY A 209 -19.79 4.06 14.77
CA GLY A 209 -18.60 3.55 15.41
C GLY A 209 -17.64 2.87 14.43
N GLU A 210 -18.15 2.14 13.45
CA GLU A 210 -17.37 1.46 12.42
C GLU A 210 -16.66 2.45 11.50
N ILE A 211 -17.33 3.54 11.12
CA ILE A 211 -16.75 4.58 10.27
C ILE A 211 -15.59 5.26 11.01
N ALA A 212 -15.82 5.69 12.24
CA ALA A 212 -14.78 6.33 13.06
C ALA A 212 -13.59 5.39 13.27
N ARG A 213 -13.86 4.11 13.53
CA ARG A 213 -12.82 3.09 13.70
C ARG A 213 -12.03 2.85 12.42
N ALA A 214 -12.70 2.78 11.27
CA ALA A 214 -12.03 2.64 9.97
C ALA A 214 -11.15 3.86 9.66
N GLU A 215 -11.65 5.09 9.89
CA GLU A 215 -10.86 6.33 9.74
C GLU A 215 -9.61 6.30 10.62
N GLU A 216 -9.76 5.94 11.89
CA GLU A 216 -8.65 5.85 12.84
C GLU A 216 -7.59 4.84 12.38
N LEU A 217 -8.01 3.63 11.99
CA LEU A 217 -7.11 2.58 11.51
C LEU A 217 -6.38 3.02 10.22
N VAL A 218 -7.11 3.56 9.24
CA VAL A 218 -6.52 4.06 7.99
C VAL A 218 -5.50 5.17 8.27
N ALA A 219 -5.84 6.14 9.12
CA ALA A 219 -4.93 7.23 9.49
C ALA A 219 -3.66 6.71 10.20
N GLY A 220 -3.79 5.64 11.00
CA GLY A 220 -2.67 4.98 11.66
C GLY A 220 -1.75 4.24 10.70
N LEU A 221 -2.33 3.58 9.73
CA LEU A 221 -1.60 2.78 8.74
C LEU A 221 -0.95 3.66 7.66
N ASN A 222 -1.69 4.65 7.16
CA ASN A 222 -1.27 5.50 6.06
C ASN A 222 -1.70 6.96 6.29
N SER A 223 -0.85 7.74 6.95
CA SER A 223 -1.13 9.17 7.22
C SER A 223 -1.03 10.08 5.99
N ARG A 224 -0.74 9.55 4.80
CA ARG A 224 -0.67 10.30 3.55
C ARG A 224 -1.95 10.19 2.74
N ALA A 225 -2.63 9.06 2.83
CA ALA A 225 -3.82 8.80 2.05
C ALA A 225 -4.90 9.85 2.29
N GLU A 226 -5.48 10.35 1.21
CA GLU A 226 -6.70 11.15 1.27
C GLU A 226 -7.87 10.21 1.56
N ILE A 227 -8.62 10.48 2.63
CA ILE A 227 -9.76 9.64 3.03
C ILE A 227 -11.05 10.29 2.55
N VAL A 228 -11.84 9.56 1.77
CA VAL A 228 -13.17 9.98 1.33
C VAL A 228 -14.22 8.94 1.73
N LYS A 229 -15.38 9.41 2.20
CA LYS A 229 -16.51 8.57 2.57
C LYS A 229 -17.53 8.52 1.43
N THR A 230 -18.14 7.37 1.24
CA THR A 230 -19.19 7.21 0.25
C THR A 230 -20.17 6.12 0.64
N GLU A 231 -21.35 6.24 0.08
CA GLU A 231 -22.41 5.23 0.12
C GLU A 231 -22.56 4.64 -1.27
N ARG A 232 -22.59 3.30 -1.36
CA ARG A 232 -22.81 2.58 -2.62
C ARG A 232 -21.85 2.99 -3.75
N GLY A 233 -20.63 3.46 -3.43
CA GLY A 233 -19.65 3.88 -4.42
C GLY A 233 -19.98 5.17 -5.16
N GLN A 234 -20.85 6.04 -4.63
CA GLN A 234 -21.27 7.29 -5.27
C GLN A 234 -20.23 8.39 -5.04
N LEU A 235 -19.30 8.56 -5.98
CA LEU A 235 -18.32 9.63 -6.01
C LEU A 235 -18.30 10.31 -7.38
N ALA A 236 -18.05 11.60 -7.40
CA ALA A 236 -17.88 12.35 -8.64
C ALA A 236 -16.58 11.92 -9.34
N ALA A 237 -16.61 11.73 -10.66
CA ALA A 237 -15.44 11.32 -11.43
C ALA A 237 -14.32 12.36 -11.38
N GLU A 238 -14.67 13.64 -11.29
CA GLU A 238 -13.75 14.77 -11.16
C GLU A 238 -12.86 14.65 -9.92
N PHE A 239 -13.34 13.97 -8.88
CA PHE A 239 -12.53 13.71 -7.69
C PHE A 239 -11.25 12.95 -8.05
N PHE A 240 -11.29 12.05 -9.04
CA PHE A 240 -10.14 11.27 -9.48
C PHE A 240 -9.42 11.87 -10.69
N THR A 241 -10.16 12.41 -11.68
CA THR A 241 -9.58 12.89 -12.94
C THR A 241 -8.93 14.26 -12.82
N GLY A 242 -9.37 15.09 -11.89
CA GLY A 242 -8.93 16.49 -11.75
C GLY A 242 -7.50 16.66 -11.22
N ARG A 243 -6.89 15.62 -10.62
CA ARG A 243 -5.59 15.73 -9.93
C ARG A 243 -4.81 14.42 -9.92
N ALA A 244 -3.55 14.46 -10.33
CA ALA A 244 -2.63 13.35 -10.09
C ALA A 244 -2.19 13.34 -8.61
N ARG A 245 -2.31 12.18 -7.97
CA ARG A 245 -1.97 11.96 -6.56
C ARG A 245 -0.78 11.02 -6.38
N PHE A 246 -0.51 10.21 -7.39
CA PHE A 246 0.56 9.22 -7.32
C PHE A 246 1.93 9.87 -7.35
N ASP A 247 2.73 9.51 -6.37
CA ASP A 247 4.16 9.79 -6.30
C ASP A 247 4.89 8.46 -6.04
N ALA A 248 5.65 7.98 -7.01
CA ALA A 248 6.32 6.69 -6.95
C ALA A 248 7.23 6.56 -5.71
N ALA A 249 8.03 7.57 -5.43
CA ALA A 249 8.93 7.57 -4.27
C ALA A 249 8.14 7.59 -2.95
N ALA A 250 7.11 8.44 -2.88
CA ALA A 250 6.25 8.53 -1.72
C ALA A 250 5.40 7.28 -1.54
N THR A 251 4.91 6.65 -2.61
CA THR A 251 4.07 5.44 -2.52
C THR A 251 4.87 4.20 -2.13
N LEU A 252 6.06 4.00 -2.70
CA LEU A 252 6.95 2.90 -2.28
C LEU A 252 7.42 3.05 -0.83
N SER A 253 7.47 4.28 -0.31
CA SER A 253 7.75 4.61 1.08
C SER A 253 6.51 5.02 1.89
N SER A 254 5.30 4.78 1.39
CA SER A 254 4.06 5.32 1.97
C SER A 254 3.68 4.67 3.29
N ALA A 255 4.01 3.41 3.46
CA ALA A 255 3.79 2.74 4.73
C ALA A 255 4.45 3.54 5.86
N ARG A 256 3.68 3.89 6.87
CA ARG A 256 4.14 4.73 7.99
C ARG A 256 5.41 4.18 8.63
N TRP A 257 5.55 2.87 8.73
CA TRP A 257 6.72 2.21 9.29
C TRP A 257 8.00 2.45 8.47
N ILE A 258 7.94 2.45 7.12
CA ILE A 258 9.10 2.76 6.26
C ILE A 258 9.56 4.20 6.48
N ARG A 259 8.60 5.14 6.56
CA ARG A 259 8.92 6.55 6.80
C ARG A 259 9.53 6.80 8.17
N GLU A 260 9.04 6.10 9.21
CA GLU A 260 9.61 6.23 10.55
C GLU A 260 11.04 5.68 10.58
N MET A 261 11.32 4.54 9.93
CA MET A 261 12.68 4.02 9.81
C MET A 261 13.60 5.02 9.09
N ASN A 262 13.17 5.55 7.94
CA ASN A 262 13.97 6.50 7.16
C ASN A 262 14.16 7.84 7.89
N ARG A 263 13.18 8.30 8.67
CA ARG A 263 13.28 9.54 9.45
C ARG A 263 14.39 9.50 10.49
N VAL A 264 14.53 8.36 11.16
CA VAL A 264 15.54 8.22 12.22
C VAL A 264 16.93 7.93 11.63
N ALA A 265 17.01 7.23 10.49
CA ALA A 265 18.26 7.04 9.77
C ALA A 265 18.86 8.36 9.25
N ALA A 266 18.02 9.37 9.01
CA ALA A 266 18.45 10.72 8.59
C ALA A 266 18.88 11.63 9.75
N THR A 267 18.85 11.17 11.00
CA THR A 267 19.34 11.94 12.15
C THR A 267 20.80 11.59 12.39
N PRO A 268 21.77 12.48 12.07
CA PRO A 268 23.18 12.20 12.32
C PRO A 268 23.46 12.14 13.82
N ILE A 269 24.15 11.13 14.26
CA ILE A 269 24.82 11.13 15.56
C ILE A 269 26.01 12.06 15.41
N GLY A 270 25.86 13.34 15.75
CA GLY A 270 26.91 14.37 15.71
C GLY A 270 26.66 15.51 14.74
N GLY A 271 26.14 16.58 15.23
CA GLY A 271 26.27 18.01 14.94
C GLY A 271 26.64 18.48 13.51
N ALA A 272 25.80 18.21 12.50
CA ALA A 272 25.74 19.02 11.29
C ALA A 272 24.27 19.20 10.90
N ALA A 273 23.83 20.44 10.81
CA ALA A 273 22.45 20.79 10.45
C ALA A 273 22.18 20.42 8.98
N VAL A 274 21.55 19.28 8.75
CA VAL A 274 20.97 18.92 7.46
C VAL A 274 19.54 19.43 7.46
N LEU A 275 19.17 20.16 6.39
CA LEU A 275 17.86 20.71 6.12
C LEU A 275 16.74 19.71 6.49
N ARG A 276 16.01 20.02 7.55
CA ARG A 276 14.86 19.22 7.99
C ARG A 276 13.76 19.29 6.92
N PRO A 277 13.25 18.16 6.42
CA PRO A 277 12.00 18.18 5.68
C PRO A 277 10.92 18.79 6.58
N ARG A 278 10.21 19.82 6.10
CA ARG A 278 9.08 20.42 6.82
C ARG A 278 8.06 19.31 7.14
N PRO A 279 7.56 19.24 8.39
CA PRO A 279 6.47 18.31 8.71
C PRO A 279 5.26 18.67 7.83
N VAL A 280 4.75 17.72 7.07
CA VAL A 280 3.53 17.93 6.30
C VAL A 280 2.38 18.12 7.30
N ALA A 281 1.57 19.16 7.13
CA ALA A 281 0.48 19.55 8.04
C ALA A 281 -0.51 18.41 8.35
N THR A 282 -0.65 17.42 7.44
CA THR A 282 -1.45 16.22 7.59
C THR A 282 -1.05 15.35 8.79
N ARG A 283 0.25 15.26 9.11
CA ARG A 283 0.75 14.44 10.22
C ARG A 283 0.25 14.94 11.58
N ALA A 284 0.34 16.24 11.80
CA ALA A 284 -0.11 16.86 13.03
C ALA A 284 -1.64 16.78 13.24
N TYR A 285 -2.41 16.66 12.14
CA TYR A 285 -3.86 16.48 12.19
C TYR A 285 -4.25 15.08 12.67
N HIS A 286 -3.66 14.03 12.10
CA HIS A 286 -3.97 12.64 12.45
C HIS A 286 -3.49 12.27 13.86
N GLU A 287 -2.31 12.74 14.26
CA GLU A 287 -1.81 12.56 15.62
C GLU A 287 -2.73 13.23 16.65
N ARG A 288 -3.25 14.43 16.36
CA ARG A 288 -4.18 15.15 17.25
C ARG A 288 -5.59 14.57 17.24
N LYS A 289 -6.08 14.13 16.08
CA LYS A 289 -7.46 13.64 15.93
C LYS A 289 -7.65 12.22 16.49
N TYR A 290 -6.65 11.36 16.31
CA TYR A 290 -6.79 9.92 16.57
C TYR A 290 -5.82 9.39 17.64
N GLY A 291 -4.94 10.22 18.19
CA GLY A 291 -3.96 9.81 19.20
C GLY A 291 -2.95 8.77 18.70
N ILE A 292 -2.75 8.68 17.38
CA ILE A 292 -1.87 7.67 16.78
C ILE A 292 -0.43 8.14 16.82
N THR A 293 0.39 7.40 17.54
CA THR A 293 1.83 7.64 17.67
C THR A 293 2.66 6.51 17.06
N SER A 294 3.95 6.73 16.90
CA SER A 294 4.88 5.71 16.44
C SER A 294 6.27 5.97 16.96
N PHE A 295 7.00 4.91 17.25
CA PHE A 295 8.43 4.97 17.56
C PHE A 295 9.17 3.79 16.91
N VAL A 296 10.51 3.86 16.92
CA VAL A 296 11.37 2.81 16.38
C VAL A 296 12.20 2.24 17.52
N TYR A 297 11.94 0.98 17.85
CA TYR A 297 12.80 0.23 18.77
C TYR A 297 14.08 -0.17 18.08
N ARG A 298 15.23 0.04 18.75
CA ARG A 298 16.56 -0.34 18.26
C ARG A 298 17.39 -0.98 19.35
N ALA A 299 18.02 -2.10 19.00
CA ALA A 299 19.03 -2.77 19.81
C ALA A 299 20.07 -3.45 18.91
N ARG A 300 21.20 -3.85 19.48
CA ARG A 300 22.27 -4.59 18.77
C ARG A 300 22.32 -6.04 19.17
N GLU A 301 22.06 -6.35 20.40
CA GLU A 301 22.08 -7.69 20.94
C GLU A 301 21.01 -8.56 20.28
N PRO A 302 21.25 -9.88 20.12
CA PRO A 302 20.27 -10.79 19.54
C PRO A 302 19.07 -10.98 20.46
N PHE A 303 17.91 -11.21 19.87
CA PHE A 303 16.76 -11.69 20.64
C PHE A 303 16.87 -13.19 20.95
N ASP A 304 16.34 -13.58 22.09
CA ASP A 304 15.87 -14.93 22.32
C ASP A 304 14.58 -15.15 21.53
N ALA A 305 14.60 -16.11 20.61
CA ALA A 305 13.46 -16.34 19.71
C ALA A 305 12.18 -16.77 20.44
N ALA A 306 12.30 -17.51 21.52
CA ALA A 306 11.13 -17.97 22.29
C ALA A 306 10.49 -16.83 23.08
N ARG A 307 11.30 -15.99 23.73
CA ARG A 307 10.83 -14.81 24.45
C ARG A 307 10.17 -13.81 23.52
N LEU A 308 10.80 -13.53 22.37
CA LEU A 308 10.26 -12.62 21.35
C LEU A 308 8.91 -13.12 20.84
N ASN A 309 8.83 -14.41 20.51
CA ASN A 309 7.57 -15.00 20.06
C ASN A 309 6.48 -14.93 21.13
N ALA A 310 6.81 -15.25 22.39
CA ALA A 310 5.87 -15.14 23.51
C ALA A 310 5.38 -13.71 23.73
N LEU A 311 6.27 -12.70 23.62
CA LEU A 311 5.92 -11.29 23.73
C LEU A 311 4.89 -10.88 22.66
N PHE A 312 5.15 -11.21 21.41
CA PHE A 312 4.25 -10.87 20.30
C PHE A 312 2.94 -11.67 20.38
N ALA A 313 2.96 -12.93 20.80
CA ALA A 313 1.78 -13.74 21.01
C ALA A 313 0.93 -13.23 22.17
N GLY A 314 1.54 -12.76 23.27
CA GLY A 314 0.86 -12.15 24.40
C GLY A 314 0.18 -10.80 24.07
N GLY A 315 0.60 -10.18 22.98
CA GLY A 315 0.12 -8.89 22.48
C GLY A 315 0.89 -7.71 23.05
N LEU A 316 1.01 -6.69 22.20
CA LEU A 316 1.64 -5.41 22.53
C LEU A 316 0.55 -4.37 22.77
N PRO A 317 0.36 -3.85 24.00
CA PRO A 317 -0.71 -2.90 24.31
C PRO A 317 -0.67 -1.67 23.40
N GLY A 318 -1.82 -1.27 22.85
CA GLY A 318 -1.95 -0.09 21.99
C GLY A 318 -1.38 -0.24 20.59
N VAL A 319 -0.58 -1.28 20.29
CA VAL A 319 0.08 -1.45 18.99
C VAL A 319 -0.92 -1.96 17.97
N LEU A 320 -1.12 -1.17 16.90
CA LEU A 320 -1.93 -1.53 15.72
C LEU A 320 -1.08 -2.20 14.64
N ARG A 321 0.16 -1.76 14.50
CA ARG A 321 1.11 -2.22 13.49
C ARG A 321 2.51 -2.29 14.08
N ALA A 322 3.21 -3.39 13.83
CA ALA A 322 4.66 -3.44 14.00
C ALA A 322 5.30 -4.07 12.76
N LYS A 323 6.40 -3.49 12.32
CA LYS A 323 7.23 -4.04 11.22
C LYS A 323 8.69 -3.73 11.48
N GLY A 324 9.55 -4.67 11.14
CA GLY A 324 10.98 -4.41 11.20
C GLY A 324 11.85 -5.63 11.07
N PHE A 325 13.14 -5.36 11.12
CA PHE A 325 14.17 -6.37 11.01
C PHE A 325 14.61 -6.81 12.41
N PHE A 326 14.94 -8.07 12.51
CA PHE A 326 15.50 -8.64 13.75
C PHE A 326 16.49 -9.78 13.44
N TRP A 327 17.26 -10.13 14.44
CA TRP A 327 18.06 -11.33 14.46
C TRP A 327 17.99 -12.00 15.83
N THR A 328 18.25 -13.31 15.86
CA THR A 328 18.14 -14.11 17.07
C THR A 328 19.39 -14.94 17.31
N THR A 329 19.56 -15.39 18.55
CA THR A 329 20.63 -16.35 18.87
C THR A 329 20.46 -17.68 18.16
N ARG A 330 19.23 -18.07 17.83
CA ARG A 330 18.93 -19.34 17.14
C ARG A 330 19.33 -19.33 15.67
N SER A 331 19.17 -18.20 14.98
CA SER A 331 19.50 -18.02 13.57
C SER A 331 20.31 -16.72 13.39
N PRO A 332 21.59 -16.70 13.84
CA PRO A 332 22.37 -15.46 13.90
C PRO A 332 22.73 -14.90 12.52
N ASP A 333 22.67 -15.72 11.48
CA ASP A 333 23.04 -15.35 10.11
C ASP A 333 21.84 -14.83 9.30
N GLU A 334 20.63 -15.17 9.72
CA GLU A 334 19.40 -14.80 9.02
C GLU A 334 18.90 -13.43 9.42
N MET A 335 18.50 -12.63 8.41
CA MET A 335 17.78 -11.39 8.62
C MET A 335 16.29 -11.72 8.75
N GLY A 336 15.82 -11.82 9.97
CA GLY A 336 14.40 -11.98 10.27
C GLY A 336 13.62 -10.70 10.01
N PHE A 337 12.37 -10.84 9.66
CA PHE A 337 11.40 -9.76 9.50
C PHE A 337 10.12 -10.10 10.26
N VAL A 338 9.66 -9.16 11.08
CA VAL A 338 8.39 -9.25 11.78
C VAL A 338 7.37 -8.31 11.16
N SER A 339 6.16 -8.80 10.99
CA SER A 339 5.00 -8.03 10.55
C SER A 339 3.84 -8.34 11.47
N LEU A 340 3.40 -7.34 12.24
CA LEU A 340 2.18 -7.39 13.05
C LEU A 340 1.15 -6.44 12.48
N ALA A 341 -0.06 -6.91 12.23
CA ALA A 341 -1.20 -6.11 11.83
C ALA A 341 -2.45 -6.55 12.60
N GLY A 342 -3.05 -5.64 13.35
CA GLY A 342 -4.30 -5.84 14.07
C GLY A 342 -4.33 -6.99 15.08
N GLY A 343 -3.24 -7.71 15.28
CA GLY A 343 -3.16 -8.85 16.19
C GLY A 343 -2.56 -10.11 15.57
N VAL A 344 -2.35 -10.10 14.26
CA VAL A 344 -1.70 -11.20 13.57
C VAL A 344 -0.21 -10.90 13.40
N VAL A 345 0.63 -11.84 13.81
CA VAL A 345 2.09 -11.73 13.69
C VAL A 345 2.57 -12.69 12.61
N ARG A 346 3.37 -12.18 11.69
CA ARG A 346 4.11 -12.99 10.70
C ARG A 346 5.60 -12.83 10.92
N TRP A 347 6.29 -13.94 10.78
CA TRP A 347 7.73 -14.06 10.84
C TRP A 347 8.25 -14.54 9.49
N GLU A 348 9.20 -13.82 8.91
CA GLU A 348 9.80 -14.16 7.62
C GLU A 348 11.32 -14.06 7.70
N THR A 349 12.04 -14.85 6.93
CA THR A 349 13.46 -14.65 6.67
C THR A 349 13.59 -13.93 5.33
N LEU A 350 14.08 -12.69 5.33
CA LEU A 350 14.22 -11.90 4.10
C LEU A 350 15.55 -12.17 3.40
N SER A 351 16.62 -12.36 4.16
CA SER A 351 17.96 -12.43 3.60
C SER A 351 18.94 -12.98 4.65
N VAL A 352 20.22 -12.95 4.30
CA VAL A 352 21.35 -13.20 5.19
C VAL A 352 22.05 -11.87 5.46
N TRP A 353 22.39 -11.59 6.72
CA TRP A 353 23.13 -10.41 7.10
C TRP A 353 24.49 -10.32 6.39
N TRP A 354 24.93 -9.12 6.06
CA TRP A 354 26.23 -8.93 5.41
C TRP A 354 27.39 -9.40 6.28
N ALA A 355 27.31 -9.23 7.59
CA ALA A 355 28.29 -9.75 8.52
C ALA A 355 28.42 -11.28 8.41
N ALA A 356 27.32 -12.00 8.21
CA ALA A 356 27.35 -13.45 7.99
C ALA A 356 27.90 -13.83 6.61
N ARG A 357 27.58 -13.05 5.57
CA ARG A 357 28.14 -13.26 4.22
C ARG A 357 29.67 -13.08 4.22
N ILE A 358 30.17 -12.07 4.93
CA ILE A 358 31.61 -11.81 5.06
C ILE A 358 32.25 -12.92 5.87
N ALA A 359 31.71 -13.29 7.01
CA ALA A 359 32.23 -14.36 7.85
C ALA A 359 32.34 -15.74 7.14
N SER A 360 31.38 -16.00 6.23
CA SER A 360 31.34 -17.22 5.39
C SER A 360 32.16 -17.12 4.10
N GLY A 361 32.88 -16.02 3.86
CA GLY A 361 33.66 -15.79 2.64
C GLY A 361 32.85 -15.54 1.37
N ARG A 362 31.53 -15.34 1.49
CA ARG A 362 30.62 -15.07 0.34
C ARG A 362 30.59 -13.60 -0.10
N ALA A 363 31.19 -12.71 0.67
CA ALA A 363 31.34 -11.30 0.37
C ALA A 363 32.59 -10.74 1.03
N ARG A 364 33.08 -9.59 0.56
CA ARG A 364 34.22 -8.87 1.14
C ARG A 364 33.74 -7.62 1.86
N MET A 365 34.59 -7.09 2.75
CA MET A 365 34.28 -5.86 3.49
C MET A 365 34.11 -4.65 2.57
N GLU A 366 34.90 -4.57 1.49
CA GLU A 366 34.83 -3.51 0.49
C GLU A 366 33.57 -3.54 -0.38
N ASP A 367 32.94 -4.71 -0.53
CA ASP A 367 31.74 -4.89 -1.37
C ASP A 367 30.43 -4.43 -0.68
N ARG A 368 30.53 -3.96 0.57
CA ARG A 368 29.34 -3.54 1.31
C ARG A 368 28.65 -2.34 0.67
N PRO A 369 27.33 -2.41 0.40
CA PRO A 369 26.57 -1.26 -0.06
C PRO A 369 26.60 -0.10 0.96
N PRO A 370 26.43 1.16 0.51
CA PRO A 370 26.40 2.32 1.41
C PRO A 370 25.38 2.19 2.55
N SER A 371 24.22 1.58 2.29
CA SER A 371 23.20 1.31 3.31
C SER A 371 23.66 0.34 4.40
N VAL A 372 24.50 -0.63 4.07
CA VAL A 372 25.09 -1.57 5.02
C VAL A 372 26.20 -0.88 5.81
N VAL A 373 27.07 -0.12 5.14
CA VAL A 373 28.15 0.64 5.79
C VAL A 373 27.59 1.59 6.84
N ALA A 374 26.49 2.29 6.53
CA ALA A 374 25.86 3.24 7.44
C ALA A 374 25.33 2.59 8.75
N HIS A 375 25.07 1.28 8.72
CA HIS A 375 24.54 0.53 9.88
C HIS A 375 25.57 -0.41 10.51
N TRP A 376 26.81 -0.40 10.03
CA TRP A 376 27.86 -1.27 10.54
C TRP A 376 28.36 -0.83 11.90
N ALA A 377 28.36 -1.75 12.87
CA ALA A 377 28.94 -1.52 14.20
C ALA A 377 29.47 -2.84 14.80
N GLU A 378 30.71 -2.81 15.25
CA GLU A 378 31.32 -3.97 15.95
C GLU A 378 30.63 -4.19 17.31
N PRO A 379 30.54 -5.45 17.79
CA PRO A 379 31.03 -6.68 17.15
C PRO A 379 30.03 -7.33 16.17
N HIS A 380 28.83 -6.77 15.97
CA HIS A 380 27.72 -7.42 15.28
C HIS A 380 27.65 -7.12 13.78
N GLY A 381 28.48 -6.19 13.26
CA GLY A 381 28.40 -5.75 11.87
C GLY A 381 27.12 -5.01 11.58
N ASP A 382 26.38 -5.43 10.54
CA ASP A 382 25.08 -4.86 10.18
C ASP A 382 23.89 -5.47 10.92
N ARG A 383 24.11 -6.53 11.73
CA ARG A 383 23.06 -7.15 12.55
C ARG A 383 22.49 -6.16 13.55
N ARG A 384 21.19 -6.07 13.62
CA ARG A 384 20.47 -5.17 14.53
C ARG A 384 19.01 -5.57 14.70
N GLN A 385 18.43 -5.10 15.77
CA GLN A 385 16.99 -5.00 15.96
C GLN A 385 16.55 -3.63 15.48
N GLU A 386 15.58 -3.54 14.59
CA GLU A 386 15.02 -2.29 14.13
C GLU A 386 13.55 -2.50 13.80
N ILE A 387 12.67 -2.26 14.78
CA ILE A 387 11.24 -2.53 14.72
C ILE A 387 10.47 -1.24 14.92
N VAL A 388 9.66 -0.85 13.95
CA VAL A 388 8.73 0.27 14.07
C VAL A 388 7.44 -0.22 14.69
N LEU A 389 6.98 0.47 15.72
CA LEU A 389 5.69 0.25 16.37
C LEU A 389 4.80 1.47 16.09
N ILE A 390 3.55 1.22 15.70
CA ILE A 390 2.54 2.24 15.41
C ILE A 390 1.27 1.86 16.16
N GLY A 391 0.64 2.83 16.82
CA GLY A 391 -0.58 2.53 17.57
C GLY A 391 -1.19 3.73 18.28
N VAL A 392 -2.19 3.48 19.11
CA VAL A 392 -2.92 4.47 19.89
C VAL A 392 -2.49 4.37 21.34
N GLY A 393 -2.11 5.51 21.94
CA GLY A 393 -1.70 5.53 23.34
C GLY A 393 -0.49 4.65 23.63
N LEU A 394 0.50 4.62 22.72
CA LEU A 394 1.70 3.83 22.93
C LEU A 394 2.51 4.36 24.12
N ASP A 395 2.83 3.48 25.04
CA ASP A 395 3.83 3.69 26.07
C ASP A 395 5.18 3.16 25.57
N GLU A 396 6.01 4.06 25.05
CA GLU A 396 7.31 3.73 24.47
C GLU A 396 8.26 3.09 25.49
N GLU A 397 8.23 3.56 26.74
CA GLU A 397 9.10 3.03 27.80
C GLU A 397 8.72 1.58 28.13
N THR A 398 7.45 1.32 28.39
CA THR A 398 6.94 -0.05 28.68
C THR A 398 7.17 -1.00 27.52
N LEU A 399 6.91 -0.57 26.27
CA LEU A 399 7.10 -1.41 25.09
C LEU A 399 8.57 -1.70 24.81
N SER A 400 9.44 -0.69 24.99
CA SER A 400 10.90 -0.88 24.85
C SER A 400 11.44 -1.81 25.92
N ALA A 401 11.05 -1.65 27.16
CA ALA A 401 11.45 -2.54 28.24
C ALA A 401 11.01 -3.99 28.01
N ALA A 402 9.81 -4.20 27.47
CA ALA A 402 9.33 -5.54 27.10
C ALA A 402 10.15 -6.19 26.00
N LEU A 403 10.59 -5.42 24.98
CA LEU A 403 11.47 -5.88 23.92
C LEU A 403 12.89 -6.12 24.46
N ASP A 404 13.41 -5.24 25.33
CA ASP A 404 14.71 -5.40 25.99
C ASP A 404 14.80 -6.68 26.82
N ALA A 405 13.70 -7.08 27.47
CA ALA A 405 13.62 -8.34 28.20
C ALA A 405 13.77 -9.58 27.29
N CYS A 406 13.56 -9.43 25.99
CA CYS A 406 13.77 -10.50 25.02
C CYS A 406 15.23 -10.58 24.52
N LEU A 407 16.07 -9.58 24.78
CA LEU A 407 17.48 -9.59 24.37
C LEU A 407 18.29 -10.64 25.16
N VAL A 408 19.30 -11.20 24.51
CA VAL A 408 20.33 -12.04 25.12
C VAL A 408 21.58 -11.17 25.25
N ARG A 409 21.89 -10.83 26.48
CA ARG A 409 23.07 -10.02 26.84
C ARG A 409 24.20 -10.91 27.27
#